data_c900ad2beb551bdc07ed6773600aa652
#
_entry.id   c900ad2beb551bdc07ed6773600aa652
#
_cell.length_a   1.000
_cell.length_b   1.000
_cell.length_c   1.000
_cell.angle_alpha   90.00
_cell.angle_beta   90.00
_cell.angle_gamma   90.00
#
_symmetry.space_group_name_H-M   'P 1'
#
loop_
_entity.id
_entity.type
_entity.pdbx_description
1 polymer ?
#
loop_
_entity_poly.entity_id
_entity_poly.type
_entity_poly.pdbx_seq_one_letter_code
_entity_poly.pdbx_strand_id
1 'polypeptide(L)'
;MKISVCDVKKKYGKKEVLRGASFEAESGSIIGIVGVNGSGKSTLLGLMSGVVTGDGDFLADGESLIKDKNLRESIVGYVPQGTPLIEELTAKDNLALWYSKSAMEAELESGVLRLLGIDAFLKTRVSRMSGGMKKRLSIGCAVANRPSVILLDEPTSALDIVCREAIFDYLTKFKEAGGIAVIATHDVKEIDLCDAIYVLKDGVLTRLEDGVDVKKISEILSS
;
A
#
# COMPACT_ATOMS: atom_id res chain seq x y z
N MET A 1 -4.94 -1.81 17.41
CA MET A 1 -4.56 -0.51 16.81
C MET A 1 -5.70 -0.02 15.93
N LYS A 2 -5.97 1.27 15.98
CA LYS A 2 -6.89 1.97 15.07
C LYS A 2 -6.13 3.07 14.35
N ILE A 3 -6.33 3.20 13.05
CA ILE A 3 -5.85 4.37 12.30
C ILE A 3 -7.02 5.28 11.95
N SER A 4 -6.75 6.60 11.91
CA SER A 4 -7.73 7.61 11.50
C SER A 4 -7.06 8.62 10.57
N VAL A 5 -7.59 8.78 9.37
CA VAL A 5 -7.22 9.84 8.43
C VAL A 5 -8.27 10.94 8.60
N CYS A 6 -7.83 12.17 8.89
CA CYS A 6 -8.70 13.25 9.32
C CYS A 6 -8.52 14.48 8.43
N ASP A 7 -9.56 14.86 7.68
CA ASP A 7 -9.68 16.09 6.91
C ASP A 7 -8.46 16.39 6.02
N VAL A 8 -7.92 15.36 5.36
CA VAL A 8 -6.71 15.47 4.56
C VAL A 8 -6.98 16.25 3.28
N LYS A 9 -6.19 17.32 3.06
CA LYS A 9 -6.31 18.22 1.92
C LYS A 9 -4.99 18.35 1.17
N LYS A 10 -5.08 18.46 -0.16
CA LYS A 10 -3.92 18.69 -1.01
C LYS A 10 -4.25 19.50 -2.24
N LYS A 11 -3.42 20.53 -2.47
CA LYS A 11 -3.43 21.34 -3.71
C LYS A 11 -2.09 21.24 -4.43
N TYR A 12 -2.14 21.16 -5.74
CA TYR A 12 -0.99 21.35 -6.63
C TYR A 12 -1.25 22.59 -7.49
N GLY A 13 -0.59 23.68 -7.15
CA GLY A 13 -0.89 24.98 -7.74
C GLY A 13 -2.34 25.39 -7.47
N LYS A 14 -3.15 25.56 -8.52
CA LYS A 14 -4.58 25.91 -8.42
C LYS A 14 -5.51 24.69 -8.32
N LYS A 15 -5.01 23.47 -8.57
CA LYS A 15 -5.82 22.27 -8.57
C LYS A 15 -5.92 21.66 -7.17
N GLU A 16 -7.12 21.63 -6.62
CA GLU A 16 -7.42 20.84 -5.41
C GLU A 16 -7.56 19.37 -5.78
N VAL A 17 -6.72 18.53 -5.20
CA VAL A 17 -6.71 17.07 -5.45
C VAL A 17 -7.40 16.32 -4.32
N LEU A 18 -7.22 16.77 -3.08
CA LEU A 18 -7.95 16.25 -1.91
C LEU A 18 -8.62 17.42 -1.19
N ARG A 19 -9.89 17.20 -0.79
CA ARG A 19 -10.78 18.25 -0.24
C ARG A 19 -11.35 17.87 1.13
N GLY A 20 -10.55 17.19 1.96
CA GLY A 20 -10.97 16.74 3.29
C GLY A 20 -11.25 15.26 3.34
N ALA A 21 -10.37 14.45 2.72
CA ALA A 21 -10.46 13.00 2.76
C ALA A 21 -10.34 12.49 4.20
N SER A 22 -11.30 11.67 4.64
CA SER A 22 -11.32 11.12 5.99
C SER A 22 -11.81 9.67 5.96
N PHE A 23 -11.16 8.79 6.75
CA PHE A 23 -11.61 7.42 6.98
C PHE A 23 -10.92 6.85 8.23
N GLU A 24 -11.46 5.74 8.71
CA GLU A 24 -10.90 4.98 9.83
C GLU A 24 -10.74 3.51 9.44
N ALA A 25 -9.77 2.84 10.07
CA ALA A 25 -9.57 1.41 9.95
C ALA A 25 -9.04 0.82 11.26
N GLU A 26 -9.38 -0.43 11.52
CA GLU A 26 -8.97 -1.17 12.71
C GLU A 26 -8.02 -2.31 12.35
N SER A 27 -7.26 -2.79 13.33
CA SER A 27 -6.38 -3.95 13.18
C SER A 27 -7.11 -5.13 12.53
N GLY A 28 -6.43 -5.80 11.62
CA GLY A 28 -6.98 -6.94 10.89
C GLY A 28 -7.94 -6.54 9.78
N SER A 29 -7.72 -5.39 9.12
CA SER A 29 -8.57 -4.94 8.01
C SER A 29 -7.79 -4.52 6.77
N ILE A 30 -8.43 -4.71 5.61
CA ILE A 30 -7.97 -4.23 4.31
C ILE A 30 -8.96 -3.18 3.82
N ILE A 31 -8.48 -1.96 3.58
CA ILE A 31 -9.27 -0.82 3.11
C ILE A 31 -8.95 -0.56 1.64
N GLY A 32 -9.97 -0.56 0.81
CA GLY A 32 -9.88 -0.21 -0.61
C GLY A 32 -10.18 1.28 -0.85
N ILE A 33 -9.25 1.98 -1.49
CA ILE A 33 -9.47 3.33 -2.00
C ILE A 33 -9.62 3.23 -3.52
N VAL A 34 -10.84 3.37 -4.01
CA VAL A 34 -11.20 3.20 -5.42
C VAL A 34 -11.45 4.57 -6.06
N GLY A 35 -11.06 4.74 -7.30
CA GLY A 35 -11.28 5.99 -8.03
C GLY A 35 -10.65 5.94 -9.41
N VAL A 36 -11.10 6.83 -10.30
CA VAL A 36 -10.51 6.95 -11.65
C VAL A 36 -9.05 7.39 -11.59
N ASN A 37 -8.32 7.19 -12.70
CA ASN A 37 -6.95 7.66 -12.80
C ASN A 37 -6.90 9.19 -12.63
N GLY A 38 -5.99 9.67 -11.78
CA GLY A 38 -5.87 11.08 -11.45
C GLY A 38 -6.86 11.62 -10.41
N SER A 39 -7.67 10.76 -9.77
CA SER A 39 -8.60 11.16 -8.69
C SER A 39 -7.90 11.59 -7.39
N GLY A 40 -6.61 11.21 -7.19
CA GLY A 40 -5.85 11.56 -6.01
C GLY A 40 -5.49 10.39 -5.09
N LYS A 41 -5.75 9.13 -5.48
CA LYS A 41 -5.42 7.92 -4.67
C LYS A 41 -3.96 7.89 -4.24
N SER A 42 -3.03 7.99 -5.19
CA SER A 42 -1.58 8.04 -4.92
C SER A 42 -1.18 9.24 -4.08
N THR A 43 -1.88 10.38 -4.22
CA THR A 43 -1.66 11.57 -3.39
C THR A 43 -2.07 11.32 -1.95
N LEU A 44 -3.19 10.63 -1.71
CA LEU A 44 -3.65 10.27 -0.37
C LEU A 44 -2.65 9.32 0.30
N LEU A 45 -2.26 8.24 -0.38
CA LEU A 45 -1.25 7.30 0.16
C LEU A 45 0.11 7.98 0.37
N GLY A 46 0.49 8.87 -0.54
CA GLY A 46 1.72 9.67 -0.42
C GLY A 46 1.72 10.60 0.80
N LEU A 47 0.57 11.18 1.15
CA LEU A 47 0.41 11.97 2.38
C LEU A 47 0.51 11.10 3.64
N MET A 48 -0.18 9.97 3.66
CA MET A 48 -0.12 9.01 4.77
C MET A 48 1.30 8.48 4.99
N SER A 49 2.04 8.22 3.92
CA SER A 49 3.45 7.77 4.01
C SER A 49 4.44 8.89 4.32
N GLY A 50 4.02 10.16 4.21
CA GLY A 50 4.88 11.34 4.40
C GLY A 50 5.78 11.67 3.22
N VAL A 51 5.61 11.01 2.07
CA VAL A 51 6.30 11.35 0.80
C VAL A 51 5.73 12.65 0.20
N VAL A 52 4.44 12.90 0.44
CA VAL A 52 3.76 14.13 0.03
C VAL A 52 3.36 14.90 1.29
N THR A 53 3.50 16.23 1.26
CA THR A 53 3.03 17.13 2.33
C THR A 53 1.66 17.69 1.98
N GLY A 54 0.82 17.93 3.00
CA GLY A 54 -0.52 18.52 2.86
C GLY A 54 -1.08 18.90 4.22
N ASP A 55 -2.37 19.26 4.26
CA ASP A 55 -3.10 19.59 5.47
C ASP A 55 -3.90 18.38 5.96
N GLY A 56 -4.35 18.42 7.22
CA GLY A 56 -5.05 17.32 7.89
C GLY A 56 -4.14 16.48 8.77
N ASP A 57 -4.63 15.33 9.21
CA ASP A 57 -3.83 14.45 10.06
C ASP A 57 -4.02 12.96 9.68
N PHE A 58 -3.04 12.16 10.05
CA PHE A 58 -3.07 10.70 10.01
C PHE A 58 -2.63 10.20 11.38
N LEU A 59 -3.53 9.52 12.08
CA LEU A 59 -3.35 9.11 13.47
C LEU A 59 -3.27 7.59 13.57
N ALA A 60 -2.45 7.10 14.51
CA ALA A 60 -2.49 5.72 15.00
C ALA A 60 -2.74 5.76 16.50
N ASP A 61 -3.84 5.14 16.95
CA ASP A 61 -4.30 5.15 18.36
C ASP A 61 -4.31 6.56 18.99
N GLY A 62 -4.62 7.59 18.16
CA GLY A 62 -4.70 8.99 18.57
C GLY A 62 -3.38 9.78 18.46
N GLU A 63 -2.27 9.15 18.15
CA GLU A 63 -0.98 9.81 17.95
C GLU A 63 -0.76 10.19 16.47
N SER A 64 -0.30 11.42 16.22
CA SER A 64 -0.14 11.93 14.86
C SER A 64 1.11 11.38 14.17
N LEU A 65 0.89 10.61 13.11
CA LEU A 65 1.94 10.07 12.25
C LEU A 65 2.49 11.13 11.26
N ILE A 66 1.76 12.23 11.04
CA ILE A 66 2.25 13.33 10.21
C ILE A 66 3.29 14.15 10.96
N LYS A 67 3.04 14.41 12.26
CA LYS A 67 3.93 15.21 13.11
C LYS A 67 5.14 14.43 13.60
N ASP A 68 4.97 13.14 13.87
CA ASP A 68 6.06 12.26 14.32
C ASP A 68 6.55 11.37 13.17
N LYS A 69 7.65 11.82 12.54
CA LYS A 69 8.29 11.07 11.45
C LYS A 69 8.81 9.70 11.90
N ASN A 70 9.41 9.61 13.10
CA ASN A 70 10.01 8.37 13.59
C ASN A 70 8.91 7.33 13.88
N LEU A 71 7.82 7.76 14.51
CA LEU A 71 6.67 6.91 14.75
C LEU A 71 6.08 6.43 13.43
N ARG A 72 5.87 7.32 12.47
CA ARG A 72 5.38 6.96 11.12
C ARG A 72 6.27 5.92 10.45
N GLU A 73 7.59 6.14 10.39
CA GLU A 73 8.54 5.22 9.76
C GLU A 73 8.62 3.86 10.46
N SER A 74 8.27 3.78 11.75
CA SER A 74 8.20 2.50 12.47
C SER A 74 6.89 1.75 12.23
N ILE A 75 5.79 2.45 11.91
CA ILE A 75 4.44 1.87 11.79
C ILE A 75 4.04 1.64 10.33
N VAL A 76 4.47 2.51 9.41
CA VAL A 76 3.96 2.55 8.03
C VAL A 76 4.98 2.04 7.03
N GLY A 77 4.61 0.99 6.27
CA GLY A 77 5.27 0.58 5.04
C GLY A 77 4.54 1.16 3.83
N TYR A 78 5.27 1.62 2.82
CA TYR A 78 4.67 2.18 1.59
C TYR A 78 5.24 1.55 0.33
N VAL A 79 4.34 1.06 -0.52
CA VAL A 79 4.64 0.51 -1.84
C VAL A 79 3.98 1.38 -2.89
N PRO A 80 4.69 2.31 -3.53
CA PRO A 80 4.13 3.15 -4.58
C PRO A 80 3.78 2.36 -5.84
N GLN A 81 3.05 2.98 -6.75
CA GLN A 81 2.71 2.42 -8.06
C GLN A 81 3.98 2.05 -8.84
N GLY A 82 4.99 2.91 -8.84
CA GLY A 82 6.34 2.59 -9.32
C GLY A 82 7.08 1.63 -8.39
N THR A 83 8.21 1.12 -8.85
CA THR A 83 9.09 0.26 -8.05
C THR A 83 10.38 1.01 -7.75
N PRO A 84 10.52 1.68 -6.58
CA PRO A 84 11.70 2.47 -6.21
C PRO A 84 12.85 1.55 -5.81
N LEU A 85 13.34 0.76 -6.75
CA LEU A 85 14.45 -0.17 -6.59
C LEU A 85 15.67 0.35 -7.35
N ILE A 86 16.86 0.03 -6.87
CA ILE A 86 18.11 0.37 -7.55
C ILE A 86 18.35 -0.68 -8.65
N GLU A 87 18.22 -0.27 -9.91
CA GLU A 87 18.19 -1.18 -11.06
C GLU A 87 19.52 -1.91 -11.32
N GLU A 88 20.62 -1.32 -10.95
CA GLU A 88 21.97 -1.87 -11.08
C GLU A 88 22.28 -2.97 -10.05
N LEU A 89 21.54 -2.97 -8.94
CA LEU A 89 21.72 -3.93 -7.85
C LEU A 89 20.88 -5.20 -8.06
N THR A 90 21.30 -6.27 -7.38
CA THR A 90 20.50 -7.51 -7.28
C THR A 90 19.33 -7.36 -6.29
N ALA A 91 18.39 -8.32 -6.28
CA ALA A 91 17.36 -8.39 -5.25
C ALA A 91 17.97 -8.40 -3.85
N LYS A 92 19.00 -9.24 -3.65
CA LYS A 92 19.70 -9.34 -2.37
C LYS A 92 20.30 -8.01 -1.92
N ASP A 93 20.95 -7.29 -2.84
CA ASP A 93 21.60 -6.01 -2.50
C ASP A 93 20.55 -4.92 -2.19
N ASN A 94 19.41 -4.90 -2.90
CA ASN A 94 18.31 -4.00 -2.58
C ASN A 94 17.72 -4.31 -1.19
N LEU A 95 17.53 -5.59 -0.85
CA LEU A 95 17.06 -5.99 0.49
C LEU A 95 18.09 -5.62 1.58
N ALA A 96 19.38 -5.74 1.31
CA ALA A 96 20.42 -5.41 2.27
C ALA A 96 20.47 -3.92 2.66
N LEU A 97 19.77 -3.04 1.94
CA LEU A 97 19.59 -1.63 2.33
C LEU A 97 18.61 -1.49 3.52
N TRP A 98 17.76 -2.49 3.75
CA TRP A 98 16.66 -2.45 4.71
C TRP A 98 16.77 -3.52 5.81
N TYR A 99 17.38 -4.66 5.50
CA TYR A 99 17.51 -5.79 6.41
C TYR A 99 18.95 -5.95 6.90
N SER A 100 19.12 -6.26 8.18
CA SER A 100 20.37 -6.90 8.62
C SER A 100 20.51 -8.29 7.96
N LYS A 101 21.75 -8.81 7.88
CA LYS A 101 21.99 -10.12 7.28
C LYS A 101 21.15 -11.22 7.95
N SER A 102 21.13 -11.27 9.29
CA SER A 102 20.39 -12.28 10.05
C SER A 102 18.89 -12.15 9.88
N ALA A 103 18.35 -10.92 9.84
CA ALA A 103 16.92 -10.69 9.60
C ALA A 103 16.51 -11.12 8.19
N MET A 104 17.32 -10.79 7.17
CA MET A 104 17.07 -11.21 5.80
C MET A 104 17.06 -12.74 5.67
N GLU A 105 18.02 -13.44 6.28
CA GLU A 105 18.12 -14.90 6.25
C GLU A 105 16.87 -15.53 6.89
N ALA A 106 16.41 -15.05 8.04
CA ALA A 106 15.20 -15.53 8.70
C ALA A 106 13.93 -15.31 7.84
N GLU A 107 13.79 -14.14 7.23
CA GLU A 107 12.64 -13.83 6.36
C GLU A 107 12.66 -14.63 5.05
N LEU A 108 13.83 -15.03 4.55
CA LEU A 108 13.97 -15.90 3.39
C LEU A 108 13.71 -17.37 3.71
N GLU A 109 13.95 -17.81 4.95
CA GLU A 109 13.71 -19.18 5.37
C GLU A 109 12.23 -19.48 5.57
N SER A 110 11.52 -18.63 6.31
CA SER A 110 10.12 -18.88 6.71
C SER A 110 9.25 -17.62 6.82
N GLY A 111 9.76 -16.45 6.48
CA GLY A 111 9.06 -15.17 6.63
C GLY A 111 8.44 -14.64 5.33
N VAL A 112 8.23 -13.31 5.30
CA VAL A 112 7.57 -12.62 4.19
C VAL A 112 8.33 -12.71 2.88
N LEU A 113 9.68 -12.70 2.90
CA LEU A 113 10.48 -12.81 1.68
C LEU A 113 10.31 -14.18 1.01
N ARG A 114 10.17 -15.24 1.82
CA ARG A 114 9.85 -16.58 1.33
C ARG A 114 8.43 -16.66 0.76
N LEU A 115 7.46 -16.10 1.47
CA LEU A 115 6.05 -16.06 1.04
C LEU A 115 5.90 -15.35 -0.31
N LEU A 116 6.63 -14.26 -0.51
CA LEU A 116 6.65 -13.52 -1.78
C LEU A 116 7.51 -14.20 -2.87
N GLY A 117 8.13 -15.36 -2.57
CA GLY A 117 8.96 -16.11 -3.50
C GLY A 117 10.21 -15.36 -3.97
N ILE A 118 10.75 -14.45 -3.15
CA ILE A 118 11.91 -13.64 -3.49
C ILE A 118 13.20 -14.48 -3.48
N ASP A 119 13.23 -15.53 -2.68
CA ASP A 119 14.32 -16.51 -2.62
C ASP A 119 14.72 -17.07 -3.99
N ALA A 120 13.75 -17.22 -4.90
CA ALA A 120 13.99 -17.76 -6.24
C ALA A 120 14.79 -16.83 -7.16
N PHE A 121 14.90 -15.53 -6.85
CA PHE A 121 15.56 -14.56 -7.73
C PHE A 121 16.52 -13.59 -7.03
N LEU A 122 17.02 -13.94 -5.83
CA LEU A 122 17.92 -13.11 -5.02
C LEU A 122 19.14 -12.58 -5.78
N LYS A 123 19.70 -13.38 -6.69
CA LYS A 123 20.89 -13.03 -7.48
C LYS A 123 20.58 -12.26 -8.76
N THR A 124 19.29 -12.08 -9.09
CA THR A 124 18.85 -11.39 -10.30
C THR A 124 18.98 -9.88 -10.10
N ARG A 125 19.60 -9.17 -11.07
CA ARG A 125 19.61 -7.71 -11.09
C ARG A 125 18.21 -7.17 -11.38
N VAL A 126 17.84 -6.08 -10.72
CA VAL A 126 16.51 -5.45 -10.87
C VAL A 126 16.21 -5.07 -12.33
N SER A 127 17.22 -4.60 -13.08
CA SER A 127 17.10 -4.30 -14.52
C SER A 127 16.68 -5.49 -15.39
N ARG A 128 16.85 -6.73 -14.91
CA ARG A 128 16.48 -7.98 -15.62
C ARG A 128 15.22 -8.65 -15.06
N MET A 129 14.57 -8.03 -14.07
CA MET A 129 13.37 -8.57 -13.44
C MET A 129 12.10 -8.25 -14.24
N SER A 130 11.14 -9.17 -14.20
CA SER A 130 9.77 -8.89 -14.62
C SER A 130 9.11 -7.86 -13.70
N GLY A 131 8.01 -7.22 -14.15
CA GLY A 131 7.23 -6.32 -13.31
C GLY A 131 6.77 -6.96 -12.00
N GLY A 132 6.32 -8.22 -12.05
CA GLY A 132 5.93 -8.98 -10.86
C GLY A 132 7.07 -9.25 -9.89
N MET A 133 8.28 -9.58 -10.38
CA MET A 133 9.46 -9.72 -9.53
C MET A 133 9.82 -8.40 -8.85
N LYS A 134 9.81 -7.29 -9.60
CA LYS A 134 10.08 -5.94 -9.07
C LYS A 134 9.05 -5.56 -8.00
N LYS A 135 7.75 -5.80 -8.23
CA LYS A 135 6.70 -5.47 -7.27
C LYS A 135 6.82 -6.29 -5.99
N ARG A 136 7.04 -7.61 -6.08
CA ARG A 136 7.25 -8.47 -4.90
C ARG A 136 8.48 -8.04 -4.10
N LEU A 137 9.57 -7.70 -4.77
CA LEU A 137 10.77 -7.17 -4.12
C LEU A 137 10.51 -5.82 -3.45
N SER A 138 9.74 -4.92 -4.09
CA SER A 138 9.34 -3.63 -3.51
C SER A 138 8.51 -3.81 -2.24
N ILE A 139 7.56 -4.76 -2.23
CA ILE A 139 6.82 -5.12 -1.01
C ILE A 139 7.78 -5.66 0.05
N GLY A 140 8.67 -6.59 -0.30
CA GLY A 140 9.67 -7.13 0.62
C GLY A 140 10.53 -6.05 1.27
N CYS A 141 10.95 -5.03 0.52
CA CYS A 141 11.69 -3.89 1.07
C CYS A 141 10.81 -3.02 2.01
N ALA A 142 9.56 -2.76 1.63
CA ALA A 142 8.65 -1.89 2.39
C ALA A 142 8.24 -2.47 3.75
N VAL A 143 8.34 -3.79 3.93
CA VAL A 143 7.95 -4.47 5.18
C VAL A 143 9.13 -4.86 6.07
N ALA A 144 10.33 -4.41 5.75
CA ALA A 144 11.55 -4.76 6.48
C ALA A 144 11.48 -4.40 7.98
N ASN A 145 10.85 -3.27 8.31
CA ASN A 145 10.66 -2.81 9.68
C ASN A 145 9.41 -3.41 10.36
N ARG A 146 8.79 -4.44 9.76
CA ARG A 146 7.55 -5.09 10.25
C ARG A 146 6.46 -4.07 10.58
N PRO A 147 6.08 -3.21 9.62
CA PRO A 147 5.08 -2.17 9.85
C PRO A 147 3.74 -2.79 10.23
N SER A 148 2.97 -2.09 11.05
CA SER A 148 1.59 -2.48 11.39
C SER A 148 0.57 -1.98 10.37
N VAL A 149 0.96 -0.99 9.55
CA VAL A 149 0.16 -0.43 8.45
C VAL A 149 0.94 -0.55 7.16
N ILE A 150 0.34 -1.10 6.10
CA ILE A 150 0.93 -1.10 4.76
C ILE A 150 0.04 -0.33 3.79
N LEU A 151 0.65 0.59 3.05
CA LEU A 151 0.00 1.38 2.01
C LEU A 151 0.48 0.87 0.65
N LEU A 152 -0.45 0.47 -0.23
CA LEU A 152 -0.11 -0.10 -1.53
C LEU A 152 -0.84 0.65 -2.64
N ASP A 153 -0.08 1.14 -3.60
CA ASP A 153 -0.62 1.84 -4.77
C ASP A 153 -0.57 0.92 -5.98
N GLU A 154 -1.74 0.44 -6.40
CA GLU A 154 -1.95 -0.53 -7.49
C GLU A 154 -1.00 -1.74 -7.40
N PRO A 155 -1.07 -2.53 -6.31
CA PRO A 155 -0.05 -3.55 -6.03
C PRO A 155 -0.01 -4.70 -7.04
N THR A 156 -1.11 -5.00 -7.76
CA THR A 156 -1.16 -6.11 -8.71
C THR A 156 -1.36 -5.67 -10.17
N SER A 157 -1.32 -4.37 -10.44
CA SER A 157 -1.48 -3.84 -11.81
C SER A 157 -0.46 -4.43 -12.78
N ALA A 158 -0.93 -4.90 -13.93
CA ALA A 158 -0.13 -5.50 -15.00
C ALA A 158 0.71 -6.73 -14.60
N LEU A 159 0.33 -7.44 -13.51
CA LEU A 159 1.01 -8.67 -13.09
C LEU A 159 0.32 -9.92 -13.63
N ASP A 160 1.13 -10.97 -13.84
CA ASP A 160 0.61 -12.31 -14.10
C ASP A 160 -0.10 -12.90 -12.88
N ILE A 161 -0.87 -13.97 -13.11
CA ILE A 161 -1.70 -14.61 -12.07
C ILE A 161 -0.84 -15.07 -10.89
N VAL A 162 0.32 -15.69 -11.13
CA VAL A 162 1.16 -16.26 -10.07
C VAL A 162 1.72 -15.17 -9.16
N CYS A 163 2.18 -14.06 -9.74
CA CYS A 163 2.67 -12.91 -8.98
C CYS A 163 1.56 -12.25 -8.17
N ARG A 164 0.34 -12.17 -8.73
CA ARG A 164 -0.84 -11.62 -8.07
C ARG A 164 -1.24 -12.45 -6.85
N GLU A 165 -1.36 -13.77 -7.00
CA GLU A 165 -1.70 -14.68 -5.90
C GLU A 165 -0.72 -14.58 -4.74
N ALA A 166 0.59 -14.51 -5.00
CA ALA A 166 1.58 -14.34 -3.95
C ALA A 166 1.40 -13.03 -3.14
N ILE A 167 0.94 -11.95 -3.80
CA ILE A 167 0.64 -10.68 -3.12
C ILE A 167 -0.67 -10.81 -2.32
N PHE A 168 -1.68 -11.48 -2.84
CA PHE A 168 -2.94 -11.72 -2.15
C PHE A 168 -2.76 -12.58 -0.90
N ASP A 169 -1.99 -13.66 -1.00
CA ASP A 169 -1.61 -14.51 0.14
C ASP A 169 -0.88 -13.71 1.22
N TYR A 170 0.03 -12.81 0.80
CA TYR A 170 0.71 -11.92 1.73
C TYR A 170 -0.28 -10.98 2.44
N LEU A 171 -1.17 -10.33 1.72
CA LEU A 171 -2.14 -9.38 2.28
C LEU A 171 -3.12 -10.08 3.25
N THR A 172 -3.57 -11.28 2.89
CA THR A 172 -4.42 -12.11 3.75
C THR A 172 -3.73 -12.45 5.07
N LYS A 173 -2.49 -12.94 5.02
CA LYS A 173 -1.70 -13.25 6.23
C LYS A 173 -1.35 -12.01 7.04
N PHE A 174 -1.08 -10.88 6.38
CA PHE A 174 -0.83 -9.60 7.04
C PHE A 174 -2.05 -9.13 7.83
N LYS A 175 -3.24 -9.21 7.23
CA LYS A 175 -4.53 -8.96 7.89
C LYS A 175 -4.77 -9.90 9.06
N GLU A 176 -4.60 -11.21 8.88
CA GLU A 176 -4.78 -12.23 9.92
C GLU A 176 -3.83 -12.02 11.11
N ALA A 177 -2.64 -11.49 10.87
CA ALA A 177 -1.69 -11.09 11.91
C ALA A 177 -2.06 -9.77 12.61
N GLY A 178 -3.19 -9.14 12.28
CA GLY A 178 -3.66 -7.89 12.87
C GLY A 178 -3.14 -6.64 12.16
N GLY A 179 -2.48 -6.77 11.01
CA GLY A 179 -2.05 -5.63 10.20
C GLY A 179 -3.21 -4.87 9.57
N ILE A 180 -2.99 -3.62 9.21
CA ILE A 180 -3.93 -2.79 8.45
C ILE A 180 -3.34 -2.52 7.07
N ALA A 181 -4.02 -2.94 6.00
CA ALA A 181 -3.63 -2.62 4.64
C ALA A 181 -4.55 -1.56 4.04
N VAL A 182 -3.99 -0.55 3.37
CA VAL A 182 -4.74 0.43 2.59
C VAL A 182 -4.29 0.31 1.13
N ILE A 183 -5.20 -0.07 0.26
CA ILE A 183 -4.93 -0.37 -1.15
C ILE A 183 -5.61 0.67 -2.02
N ALA A 184 -4.84 1.46 -2.77
CA ALA A 184 -5.37 2.27 -3.86
C ALA A 184 -5.48 1.39 -5.11
N THR A 185 -6.69 1.21 -5.63
CA THR A 185 -6.91 0.27 -6.73
C THR A 185 -8.08 0.65 -7.64
N HIS A 186 -8.11 0.03 -8.81
CA HIS A 186 -9.26 -0.08 -9.70
C HIS A 186 -9.47 -1.54 -10.17
N ASP A 187 -8.70 -2.50 -9.64
CA ASP A 187 -8.81 -3.93 -9.96
C ASP A 187 -9.89 -4.59 -9.08
N VAL A 188 -10.83 -5.30 -9.73
CA VAL A 188 -11.96 -5.98 -9.09
C VAL A 188 -11.49 -6.99 -8.03
N LYS A 189 -10.45 -7.76 -8.33
CA LYS A 189 -9.94 -8.79 -7.41
C LYS A 189 -9.28 -8.19 -6.15
N GLU A 190 -8.66 -7.02 -6.29
CA GLU A 190 -8.16 -6.29 -5.12
C GLU A 190 -9.31 -5.72 -4.28
N ILE A 191 -10.40 -5.28 -4.95
CA ILE A 191 -11.61 -4.80 -4.28
C ILE A 191 -12.28 -5.94 -3.47
N ASP A 192 -12.32 -7.15 -4.01
CA ASP A 192 -12.92 -8.32 -3.35
C ASP A 192 -12.18 -8.74 -2.07
N LEU A 193 -10.90 -8.34 -1.90
CA LEU A 193 -10.13 -8.55 -0.66
C LEU A 193 -10.44 -7.54 0.44
N CYS A 194 -11.10 -6.43 0.10
CA CYS A 194 -11.27 -5.30 1.03
C CYS A 194 -12.45 -5.53 1.98
N ASP A 195 -12.25 -5.21 3.24
CA ASP A 195 -13.31 -5.22 4.27
C ASP A 195 -14.16 -3.96 4.23
N ALA A 196 -13.59 -2.85 3.76
CA ALA A 196 -14.31 -1.61 3.52
C ALA A 196 -13.76 -0.91 2.27
N ILE A 197 -14.66 -0.28 1.51
CA ILE A 197 -14.33 0.39 0.26
C ILE A 197 -14.72 1.86 0.36
N TYR A 198 -13.80 2.72 -0.04
CA TYR A 198 -14.02 4.16 -0.17
C TYR A 198 -13.80 4.58 -1.62
N VAL A 199 -14.75 5.32 -2.18
CA VAL A 199 -14.61 5.94 -3.50
C VAL A 199 -14.04 7.33 -3.34
N LEU A 200 -12.92 7.59 -4.02
CA LEU A 200 -12.32 8.91 -4.14
C LEU A 200 -12.75 9.57 -5.44
N LYS A 201 -13.66 10.53 -5.33
CA LYS A 201 -14.20 11.31 -6.46
C LYS A 201 -14.15 12.80 -6.12
N ASP A 202 -13.69 13.62 -7.04
CA ASP A 202 -13.57 15.08 -6.89
C ASP A 202 -12.87 15.52 -5.59
N GLY A 203 -11.90 14.73 -5.13
CA GLY A 203 -11.12 15.01 -3.91
C GLY A 203 -11.82 14.66 -2.60
N VAL A 204 -12.99 14.02 -2.65
CA VAL A 204 -13.77 13.59 -1.47
C VAL A 204 -13.80 12.06 -1.41
N LEU A 205 -13.66 11.52 -0.20
CA LEU A 205 -13.82 10.09 0.07
C LEU A 205 -15.26 9.83 0.54
N THR A 206 -15.91 8.84 -0.08
CA THR A 206 -17.22 8.36 0.33
C THR A 206 -17.13 6.86 0.59
N ARG A 207 -17.51 6.42 1.81
CA ARG A 207 -17.61 4.99 2.11
C ARG A 207 -18.77 4.38 1.34
N LEU A 208 -18.52 3.23 0.72
CA LEU A 208 -19.59 2.42 0.14
C LEU A 208 -20.23 1.55 1.22
N GLU A 209 -21.52 1.26 1.04
CA GLU A 209 -22.24 0.29 1.87
C GLU A 209 -21.66 -1.11 1.65
N ASP A 210 -21.71 -1.94 2.66
CA ASP A 210 -21.19 -3.31 2.59
C ASP A 210 -21.98 -4.12 1.54
N GLY A 211 -21.28 -4.92 0.72
CA GLY A 211 -21.89 -5.74 -0.32
C GLY A 211 -22.23 -5.01 -1.63
N VAL A 212 -21.68 -3.81 -1.84
CA VAL A 212 -21.84 -3.10 -3.12
C VAL A 212 -21.16 -3.87 -4.25
N ASP A 213 -21.93 -4.23 -5.28
CA ASP A 213 -21.42 -4.87 -6.50
C ASP A 213 -20.48 -3.93 -7.25
N VAL A 214 -19.45 -4.52 -7.85
CA VAL A 214 -18.45 -3.83 -8.70
C VAL A 214 -19.10 -3.02 -9.83
N LYS A 215 -20.26 -3.46 -10.35
CA LYS A 215 -21.04 -2.70 -11.35
C LYS A 215 -21.46 -1.34 -10.81
N LYS A 216 -21.95 -1.30 -9.57
CA LYS A 216 -22.37 -0.04 -8.92
C LYS A 216 -21.16 0.87 -8.66
N ILE A 217 -20.01 0.31 -8.34
CA ILE A 217 -18.75 1.08 -8.24
C ILE A 217 -18.42 1.74 -9.59
N SER A 218 -18.50 0.98 -10.69
CA SER A 218 -18.26 1.50 -12.04
C SER A 218 -19.24 2.62 -12.43
N GLU A 219 -20.51 2.51 -12.06
CA GLU A 219 -21.53 3.56 -12.28
C GLU A 219 -21.21 4.84 -11.50
N ILE A 220 -20.82 4.72 -10.22
CA ILE A 220 -20.43 5.85 -9.37
C ILE A 220 -19.21 6.57 -9.93
N LEU A 221 -18.25 5.81 -10.49
CA LEU A 221 -17.04 6.38 -11.08
C LEU A 221 -17.28 7.04 -12.44
N SER A 222 -18.34 6.62 -13.15
CA SER A 222 -18.69 7.12 -14.51
C SER A 222 -19.63 8.31 -14.47
N SER A 223 -20.37 8.55 -13.38
CA SER A 223 -21.27 9.68 -13.15
C SER A 223 -20.51 10.93 -12.69
#